data_4368aea000e796e7cdbf1b91aafef4c9
#
_entry.id   4368aea000e796e7cdbf1b91aafef4c9
#
_cell.length_a   1.000
_cell.length_b   1.000
_cell.length_c   1.000
_cell.angle_alpha   90.00
_cell.angle_beta   90.00
_cell.angle_gamma   90.00
#
_symmetry.space_group_name_H-M   'P 1'
#
loop_
_entity.id
_entity.type
_entity.pdbx_description
1 polymer ?
#
loop_
_entity_poly.entity_id
_entity_poly.type
_entity_poly.pdbx_seq_one_letter_code
_entity_poly.pdbx_strand_id
1 'polypeptide(L)'
;MKKFRNSYAAYMLLYSFYFMSTSLFTTLISVYLMGKHYSATQVSTLVSVAFFLSMVAQPFFGYINERFGIVKMTTLSLSVIIGGVFGFLWAPNLFWLTVFYGIVLVCLNGTAPMMEVFATQSPYAFGKIRVWGTIGYSVGVQIAGWVYHQFSPQAVYYTVLITIVFSLFCLSAVRMKKKETVVEKEKHPVSIRPLLHNGPYLFFIVLIGLASGVGNIGHTYIPELLMDSGLPVHIASTVVAISVVVEAPLIFFSDRFMDHWPLRVLIALPIGILFAQYAVYALPSPVFLKVLMTLLAKHTTGMVLIMVSLRFIAQQVNGKDLVLAMAIVQGARYLGTILLQPLAALCIERGGYQVMSFFLAGVVGIVFLLSFALKMPQGKAHGLFGGKVD
;
A
#
# COMPACT_ATOMS: atom_id res chain seq x y z
N MET A 1 16.29 -10.24 28.49
CA MET A 1 14.96 -9.65 28.19
C MET A 1 14.80 -8.21 28.71
N LYS A 2 15.30 -7.80 29.90
CA LYS A 2 15.15 -6.39 30.37
C LYS A 2 15.81 -5.35 29.45
N LYS A 3 16.98 -5.62 28.86
CA LYS A 3 17.69 -4.72 27.92
C LYS A 3 17.00 -4.58 26.53
N PHE A 4 16.22 -5.57 26.12
CA PHE A 4 15.50 -5.54 24.83
C PHE A 4 14.19 -4.75 24.92
N ARG A 5 13.60 -4.66 26.11
CA ARG A 5 12.31 -4.01 26.33
C ARG A 5 12.41 -2.51 26.09
N ASN A 6 11.57 -2.01 25.20
CA ASN A 6 11.51 -0.61 24.78
C ASN A 6 12.82 -0.06 24.15
N SER A 7 13.68 -0.95 23.65
CA SER A 7 14.91 -0.59 22.96
C SER A 7 14.67 -0.23 21.50
N TYR A 8 15.61 0.48 20.88
CA TYR A 8 15.61 0.75 19.45
C TYR A 8 15.42 -0.54 18.63
N ALA A 9 16.13 -1.59 18.99
CA ALA A 9 16.04 -2.90 18.32
C ALA A 9 14.63 -3.51 18.39
N ALA A 10 13.88 -3.33 19.48
CA ALA A 10 12.51 -3.83 19.57
C ALA A 10 11.57 -3.15 18.59
N TYR A 11 11.64 -1.82 18.44
CA TYR A 11 10.86 -1.08 17.44
C TYR A 11 11.31 -1.39 16.02
N MET A 12 12.61 -1.41 15.77
CA MET A 12 13.21 -1.75 14.50
C MET A 12 12.72 -3.12 14.00
N LEU A 13 12.85 -4.15 14.82
CA LEU A 13 12.45 -5.52 14.46
C LEU A 13 10.94 -5.67 14.33
N LEU A 14 10.15 -5.02 15.18
CA LEU A 14 8.68 -4.98 15.04
C LEU A 14 8.28 -4.45 13.67
N TYR A 15 8.85 -3.31 13.27
CA TYR A 15 8.59 -2.71 11.96
C TYR A 15 9.04 -3.61 10.82
N SER A 16 10.28 -4.10 10.88
CA SER A 16 10.84 -4.95 9.83
C SER A 16 10.01 -6.22 9.63
N PHE A 17 9.69 -6.94 10.69
CA PHE A 17 8.94 -8.21 10.58
C PHE A 17 7.49 -8.00 10.17
N TYR A 18 6.84 -6.93 10.63
CA TYR A 18 5.48 -6.63 10.22
C TYR A 18 5.38 -6.34 8.71
N PHE A 19 6.21 -5.44 8.19
CA PHE A 19 6.20 -5.09 6.78
C PHE A 19 6.76 -6.22 5.89
N MET A 20 7.69 -7.03 6.41
CA MET A 20 8.14 -8.27 5.78
C MET A 20 6.98 -9.26 5.63
N SER A 21 6.18 -9.47 6.68
CA SER A 21 4.99 -10.33 6.61
C SER A 21 3.98 -9.84 5.58
N THR A 22 3.77 -8.53 5.51
CA THR A 22 2.86 -7.91 4.54
C THR A 22 3.32 -8.21 3.11
N SER A 23 4.59 -7.98 2.81
CA SER A 23 5.13 -8.21 1.47
C SER A 23 5.17 -9.71 1.10
N LEU A 24 5.58 -10.58 2.02
CA LEU A 24 5.55 -12.04 1.82
C LEU A 24 4.15 -12.53 1.46
N PHE A 25 3.11 -12.02 2.14
CA PHE A 25 1.75 -12.47 1.92
C PHE A 25 1.15 -11.96 0.62
N THR A 26 1.47 -10.74 0.21
CA THR A 26 0.76 -10.06 -0.89
C THR A 26 1.47 -10.11 -2.23
N THR A 27 2.82 -10.12 -2.26
CA THR A 27 3.58 -9.85 -3.50
C THR A 27 3.40 -10.93 -4.57
N LEU A 28 3.36 -12.20 -4.20
CA LEU A 28 3.28 -13.32 -5.14
C LEU A 28 1.90 -13.99 -5.19
N ILE A 29 0.84 -13.28 -4.79
CA ILE A 29 -0.50 -13.89 -4.72
C ILE A 29 -1.01 -14.33 -6.10
N SER A 30 -0.81 -13.56 -7.17
CA SER A 30 -1.18 -13.95 -8.52
C SER A 30 -0.36 -15.16 -8.98
N VAL A 31 0.96 -15.11 -8.82
CA VAL A 31 1.88 -16.20 -9.16
C VAL A 31 1.46 -17.50 -8.45
N TYR A 32 1.14 -17.40 -7.16
CA TYR A 32 0.71 -18.57 -6.36
C TYR A 32 -0.62 -19.17 -6.83
N LEU A 33 -1.63 -18.34 -7.05
CA LEU A 33 -2.97 -18.79 -7.42
C LEU A 33 -3.01 -19.25 -8.87
N MET A 34 -2.39 -18.52 -9.80
CA MET A 34 -2.32 -18.92 -11.20
C MET A 34 -1.47 -20.19 -11.36
N GLY A 35 -0.42 -20.37 -10.56
CA GLY A 35 0.32 -21.63 -10.46
C GLY A 35 -0.51 -22.82 -9.94
N LYS A 36 -1.63 -22.56 -9.25
CA LYS A 36 -2.65 -23.55 -8.87
C LYS A 36 -3.79 -23.67 -9.90
N HIS A 37 -3.60 -23.17 -11.12
CA HIS A 37 -4.57 -23.20 -12.23
C HIS A 37 -5.84 -22.35 -12.01
N TYR A 38 -5.84 -21.38 -11.08
CA TYR A 38 -6.90 -20.37 -11.00
C TYR A 38 -6.72 -19.36 -12.13
N SER A 39 -7.84 -18.94 -12.74
CA SER A 39 -7.81 -17.91 -13.78
C SER A 39 -7.51 -16.51 -13.22
N ALA A 40 -7.08 -15.57 -14.08
CA ALA A 40 -6.84 -14.21 -13.70
C ALA A 40 -8.11 -13.55 -13.12
N THR A 41 -9.29 -13.87 -13.65
CA THR A 41 -10.59 -13.38 -13.10
C THR A 41 -10.84 -13.91 -11.70
N GLN A 42 -10.50 -15.17 -11.40
CA GLN A 42 -10.63 -15.75 -10.06
C GLN A 42 -9.68 -15.10 -9.07
N VAL A 43 -8.42 -14.85 -9.46
CA VAL A 43 -7.44 -14.09 -8.66
C VAL A 43 -7.94 -12.68 -8.39
N SER A 44 -8.43 -12.01 -9.43
CA SER A 44 -9.00 -10.66 -9.35
C SER A 44 -10.19 -10.58 -8.38
N THR A 45 -11.09 -11.55 -8.45
CA THR A 45 -12.26 -11.62 -7.53
C THR A 45 -11.80 -11.71 -6.09
N LEU A 46 -10.84 -12.60 -5.80
CA LEU A 46 -10.26 -12.78 -4.47
C LEU A 46 -9.65 -11.47 -3.96
N VAL A 47 -8.83 -10.80 -4.77
CA VAL A 47 -8.17 -9.54 -4.42
C VAL A 47 -9.17 -8.40 -4.24
N SER A 48 -10.16 -8.27 -5.15
CA SER A 48 -11.18 -7.22 -5.08
C SER A 48 -12.06 -7.36 -3.83
N VAL A 49 -12.49 -8.58 -3.49
CA VAL A 49 -13.25 -8.85 -2.27
C VAL A 49 -12.42 -8.48 -1.03
N ALA A 50 -11.14 -8.82 -1.00
CA ALA A 50 -10.26 -8.49 0.11
C ALA A 50 -10.07 -6.97 0.28
N PHE A 51 -9.94 -6.20 -0.82
CA PHE A 51 -9.89 -4.74 -0.78
C PHE A 51 -11.23 -4.15 -0.33
N PHE A 52 -12.37 -4.70 -0.79
CA PHE A 52 -13.69 -4.27 -0.35
C PHE A 52 -13.87 -4.49 1.16
N LEU A 53 -13.54 -5.66 1.66
CA LEU A 53 -13.58 -5.96 3.09
C LEU A 53 -12.66 -5.04 3.90
N SER A 54 -11.44 -4.75 3.38
CA SER A 54 -10.51 -3.81 4.01
C SER A 54 -11.08 -2.40 4.07
N MET A 55 -11.72 -1.94 2.99
CA MET A 55 -12.36 -0.62 2.94
C MET A 55 -13.47 -0.48 3.99
N VAL A 56 -14.34 -1.48 4.08
CA VAL A 56 -15.45 -1.49 5.05
C VAL A 56 -14.92 -1.62 6.49
N ALA A 57 -13.86 -2.38 6.72
CA ALA A 57 -13.32 -2.63 8.06
C ALA A 57 -12.54 -1.43 8.64
N GLN A 58 -11.99 -0.52 7.83
CA GLN A 58 -11.15 0.61 8.28
C GLN A 58 -11.80 1.44 9.40
N PRO A 59 -13.06 1.91 9.30
CA PRO A 59 -13.70 2.68 10.38
C PRO A 59 -13.81 1.89 11.68
N PHE A 60 -14.07 0.56 11.58
CA PHE A 60 -14.17 -0.31 12.75
C PHE A 60 -12.83 -0.46 13.47
N PHE A 61 -11.72 -0.57 12.74
CA PHE A 61 -10.40 -0.59 13.34
C PHE A 61 -10.11 0.70 14.12
N GLY A 62 -10.48 1.85 13.58
CA GLY A 62 -10.35 3.13 14.28
C GLY A 62 -11.12 3.15 15.60
N TYR A 63 -12.42 2.81 15.55
CA TYR A 63 -13.31 2.77 16.73
C TYR A 63 -12.82 1.79 17.81
N ILE A 64 -12.47 0.58 17.40
CA ILE A 64 -12.07 -0.48 18.34
C ILE A 64 -10.71 -0.12 18.97
N ASN A 65 -9.79 0.50 18.22
CA ASN A 65 -8.52 0.99 18.74
C ASN A 65 -8.68 2.03 19.86
N GLU A 66 -9.62 2.94 19.69
CA GLU A 66 -9.93 3.95 20.72
C GLU A 66 -10.46 3.29 22.01
N ARG A 67 -11.24 2.23 21.87
CA ARG A 67 -11.88 1.55 23.02
C ARG A 67 -10.96 0.59 23.76
N PHE A 68 -10.20 -0.25 23.04
CA PHE A 68 -9.40 -1.34 23.63
C PHE A 68 -7.90 -1.04 23.70
N GLY A 69 -7.45 -0.02 23.00
CA GLY A 69 -6.06 0.41 22.94
C GLY A 69 -5.26 -0.33 21.85
N ILE A 70 -4.36 0.42 21.23
CA ILE A 70 -3.60 0.03 20.03
C ILE A 70 -2.81 -1.27 20.23
N VAL A 71 -2.13 -1.45 21.37
CA VAL A 71 -1.32 -2.66 21.62
C VAL A 71 -2.17 -3.94 21.62
N LYS A 72 -3.32 -3.90 22.31
CA LYS A 72 -4.23 -5.06 22.37
C LYS A 72 -4.81 -5.38 20.99
N MET A 73 -5.21 -4.34 20.25
CA MET A 73 -5.76 -4.52 18.90
C MET A 73 -4.72 -5.02 17.92
N THR A 74 -3.49 -4.48 17.97
CA THR A 74 -2.39 -5.01 17.15
C THR A 74 -2.10 -6.48 17.48
N THR A 75 -2.06 -6.85 18.77
CA THR A 75 -1.86 -8.25 19.19
C THR A 75 -2.97 -9.15 18.66
N LEU A 76 -4.24 -8.74 18.81
CA LEU A 76 -5.38 -9.49 18.30
C LEU A 76 -5.29 -9.67 16.78
N SER A 77 -5.03 -8.57 16.04
CA SER A 77 -4.92 -8.62 14.58
C SER A 77 -3.80 -9.55 14.11
N LEU A 78 -2.61 -9.46 14.73
CA LEU A 78 -1.49 -10.36 14.39
C LEU A 78 -1.82 -11.83 14.72
N SER A 79 -2.56 -12.09 15.81
CA SER A 79 -3.02 -13.44 16.14
C SER A 79 -4.06 -13.97 15.14
N VAL A 80 -4.99 -13.12 14.69
CA VAL A 80 -5.97 -13.46 13.66
C VAL A 80 -5.28 -13.72 12.32
N ILE A 81 -4.21 -12.98 11.98
CA ILE A 81 -3.42 -13.24 10.77
C ILE A 81 -2.82 -14.65 10.82
N ILE A 82 -2.30 -15.11 11.96
CA ILE A 82 -1.77 -16.48 12.05
C ILE A 82 -2.86 -17.51 11.69
N GLY A 83 -4.04 -17.41 12.30
CA GLY A 83 -5.17 -18.28 11.97
C GLY A 83 -5.61 -18.18 10.52
N GLY A 84 -5.66 -16.95 9.99
CA GLY A 84 -6.01 -16.69 8.59
C GLY A 84 -5.03 -17.29 7.58
N VAL A 85 -3.71 -17.19 7.85
CA VAL A 85 -2.69 -17.80 6.98
C VAL A 85 -2.74 -19.33 7.04
N PHE A 86 -2.97 -19.93 8.21
CA PHE A 86 -3.24 -21.37 8.31
C PHE A 86 -4.46 -21.76 7.48
N GLY A 87 -5.58 -21.05 7.65
CA GLY A 87 -6.79 -21.29 6.86
C GLY A 87 -6.55 -21.14 5.35
N PHE A 88 -5.76 -20.15 4.93
CA PHE A 88 -5.39 -19.93 3.53
C PHE A 88 -4.58 -21.10 2.96
N LEU A 89 -3.61 -21.64 3.71
CA LEU A 89 -2.77 -22.77 3.28
C LEU A 89 -3.58 -24.05 3.04
N TRP A 90 -4.60 -24.30 3.85
CA TRP A 90 -5.44 -25.51 3.77
C TRP A 90 -6.83 -25.27 3.16
N ALA A 91 -7.04 -24.10 2.57
CA ALA A 91 -8.30 -23.78 1.92
C ALA A 91 -8.59 -24.76 0.76
N PRO A 92 -9.74 -25.45 0.76
CA PRO A 92 -10.04 -26.49 -0.21
C PRO A 92 -10.48 -25.95 -1.58
N ASN A 93 -10.92 -24.69 -1.64
CA ASN A 93 -11.45 -24.08 -2.86
C ASN A 93 -11.32 -22.55 -2.84
N LEU A 94 -11.66 -21.91 -3.96
CA LEU A 94 -11.56 -20.46 -4.13
C LEU A 94 -12.35 -19.67 -3.09
N PHE A 95 -13.52 -20.14 -2.67
CA PHE A 95 -14.33 -19.45 -1.66
C PHE A 95 -13.56 -19.30 -0.34
N TRP A 96 -13.02 -20.39 0.20
CA TRP A 96 -12.25 -20.35 1.44
C TRP A 96 -10.91 -19.61 1.28
N LEU A 97 -10.26 -19.74 0.10
CA LEU A 97 -9.08 -18.91 -0.21
C LEU A 97 -9.42 -17.42 -0.12
N THR A 98 -10.58 -17.02 -0.69
CA THR A 98 -11.04 -15.61 -0.65
C THR A 98 -11.35 -15.15 0.77
N VAL A 99 -12.02 -15.99 1.57
CA VAL A 99 -12.34 -15.69 2.96
C VAL A 99 -11.08 -15.48 3.78
N PHE A 100 -10.15 -16.43 3.75
CA PHE A 100 -8.93 -16.34 4.57
C PHE A 100 -7.97 -15.26 4.06
N TYR A 101 -7.83 -15.08 2.76
CA TYR A 101 -7.06 -13.98 2.19
C TYR A 101 -7.65 -12.62 2.61
N GLY A 102 -8.96 -12.48 2.55
CA GLY A 102 -9.68 -11.29 2.98
C GLY A 102 -9.45 -10.99 4.47
N ILE A 103 -9.58 -11.99 5.35
CA ILE A 103 -9.32 -11.84 6.80
C ILE A 103 -7.89 -11.34 7.04
N VAL A 104 -6.90 -11.96 6.40
CA VAL A 104 -5.49 -11.56 6.56
C VAL A 104 -5.27 -10.14 6.04
N LEU A 105 -5.77 -9.82 4.84
CA LEU A 105 -5.58 -8.48 4.25
C LEU A 105 -6.27 -7.38 5.06
N VAL A 106 -7.47 -7.64 5.57
CA VAL A 106 -8.19 -6.73 6.49
C VAL A 106 -7.36 -6.43 7.73
N CYS A 107 -6.80 -7.46 8.35
CA CYS A 107 -5.97 -7.29 9.54
C CYS A 107 -4.65 -6.58 9.22
N LEU A 108 -3.97 -6.89 8.12
CA LEU A 108 -2.76 -6.19 7.68
C LEU A 108 -3.05 -4.71 7.40
N ASN A 109 -4.05 -4.40 6.58
CA ASN A 109 -4.40 -3.02 6.25
C ASN A 109 -4.91 -2.23 7.47
N GLY A 110 -5.68 -2.88 8.36
CA GLY A 110 -6.18 -2.27 9.59
C GLY A 110 -5.08 -2.01 10.61
N THR A 111 -4.03 -2.81 10.63
CA THR A 111 -2.89 -2.67 11.55
C THR A 111 -1.85 -1.65 11.05
N ALA A 112 -1.77 -1.39 9.74
CA ALA A 112 -0.78 -0.48 9.18
C ALA A 112 -0.80 0.93 9.82
N PRO A 113 -1.95 1.61 10.03
CA PRO A 113 -1.99 2.89 10.75
C PRO A 113 -1.52 2.79 12.21
N MET A 114 -1.73 1.63 12.85
CA MET A 114 -1.26 1.41 14.22
C MET A 114 0.27 1.35 14.29
N MET A 115 0.91 0.77 13.28
CA MET A 115 2.37 0.75 13.16
C MET A 115 2.91 2.18 13.07
N GLU A 116 2.26 3.09 12.32
CA GLU A 116 2.67 4.49 12.27
C GLU A 116 2.55 5.18 13.65
N VAL A 117 1.55 4.83 14.46
CA VAL A 117 1.44 5.32 15.84
C VAL A 117 2.55 4.76 16.72
N PHE A 118 2.95 3.49 16.57
CA PHE A 118 4.10 2.94 17.31
C PHE A 118 5.39 3.70 17.00
N ALA A 119 5.63 4.10 15.73
CA ALA A 119 6.80 4.88 15.37
C ALA A 119 6.75 6.30 15.94
N THR A 120 5.60 7.00 15.84
CA THR A 120 5.44 8.37 16.33
C THR A 120 5.54 8.48 17.86
N GLN A 121 5.09 7.46 18.59
CA GLN A 121 5.13 7.44 20.06
C GLN A 121 6.38 6.75 20.61
N SER A 122 7.27 6.26 19.74
CA SER A 122 8.55 5.70 20.17
C SER A 122 9.45 6.79 20.79
N PRO A 123 10.39 6.43 21.65
CA PRO A 123 11.41 7.37 22.16
C PRO A 123 12.43 7.79 21.09
N TYR A 124 12.32 7.27 19.88
CA TYR A 124 13.24 7.50 18.76
C TYR A 124 12.60 8.35 17.68
N ALA A 125 13.41 9.02 16.86
CA ALA A 125 12.92 9.81 15.73
C ALA A 125 12.10 8.93 14.78
N PHE A 126 10.93 9.41 14.36
CA PHE A 126 9.99 8.68 13.50
C PHE A 126 10.67 8.06 12.27
N GLY A 127 11.44 8.85 11.51
CA GLY A 127 12.12 8.37 10.31
C GLY A 127 13.12 7.24 10.57
N LYS A 128 13.80 7.24 11.75
CA LYS A 128 14.73 6.18 12.12
C LYS A 128 14.03 4.83 12.36
N ILE A 129 12.76 4.85 12.76
CA ILE A 129 11.98 3.62 12.91
C ILE A 129 11.27 3.27 11.61
N ARG A 130 10.65 4.28 10.95
CA ARG A 130 9.85 4.08 9.73
C ARG A 130 10.63 3.46 8.56
N VAL A 131 11.91 3.80 8.41
CA VAL A 131 12.79 3.25 7.35
C VAL A 131 12.90 1.72 7.40
N TRP A 132 12.82 1.13 8.60
CA TRP A 132 12.87 -0.32 8.75
C TRP A 132 11.64 -1.04 8.20
N GLY A 133 10.52 -0.32 8.07
CA GLY A 133 9.36 -0.83 7.36
C GLY A 133 9.63 -1.01 5.86
N THR A 134 10.23 -0.02 5.22
CA THR A 134 10.63 -0.11 3.80
C THR A 134 11.67 -1.21 3.58
N ILE A 135 12.69 -1.30 4.46
CA ILE A 135 13.71 -2.36 4.42
C ILE A 135 13.06 -3.72 4.63
N GLY A 136 12.20 -3.88 5.65
CA GLY A 136 11.49 -5.13 5.94
C GLY A 136 10.61 -5.57 4.77
N TYR A 137 9.87 -4.64 4.16
CA TYR A 137 9.05 -4.92 2.98
C TYR A 137 9.91 -5.42 1.81
N SER A 138 11.00 -4.72 1.48
CA SER A 138 11.91 -5.09 0.39
C SER A 138 12.54 -6.47 0.63
N VAL A 139 13.05 -6.71 1.84
CA VAL A 139 13.63 -8.01 2.23
C VAL A 139 12.58 -9.12 2.14
N GLY A 140 11.34 -8.85 2.56
CA GLY A 140 10.25 -9.82 2.46
C GLY A 140 9.92 -10.20 1.02
N VAL A 141 9.87 -9.22 0.10
CA VAL A 141 9.70 -9.49 -1.36
C VAL A 141 10.82 -10.38 -1.89
N GLN A 142 12.07 -10.09 -1.53
CA GLN A 142 13.22 -10.88 -1.95
C GLN A 142 13.16 -12.31 -1.41
N ILE A 143 12.83 -12.46 -0.11
CA ILE A 143 12.66 -13.77 0.52
C ILE A 143 11.50 -14.54 -0.13
N ALA A 144 10.37 -13.87 -0.47
CA ALA A 144 9.24 -14.51 -1.13
C ALA A 144 9.67 -15.19 -2.43
N GLY A 145 10.38 -14.46 -3.31
CA GLY A 145 10.86 -15.01 -4.58
C GLY A 145 11.88 -16.14 -4.42
N TRP A 146 12.80 -15.99 -3.47
CA TRP A 146 13.81 -17.01 -3.19
C TRP A 146 13.20 -18.29 -2.60
N VAL A 147 12.32 -18.16 -1.59
CA VAL A 147 11.63 -19.31 -0.97
C VAL A 147 10.71 -20.01 -1.96
N TYR A 148 9.99 -19.25 -2.78
CA TYR A 148 9.15 -19.79 -3.85
C TYR A 148 9.95 -20.65 -4.82
N HIS A 149 11.13 -20.16 -5.24
CA HIS A 149 11.99 -20.84 -6.21
C HIS A 149 12.72 -22.07 -5.63
N GLN A 150 13.23 -21.96 -4.39
CA GLN A 150 14.08 -23.01 -3.80
C GLN A 150 13.31 -24.12 -3.12
N PHE A 151 12.15 -23.83 -2.56
CA PHE A 151 11.37 -24.80 -1.78
C PHE A 151 10.03 -25.10 -2.42
N SER A 152 9.06 -24.22 -2.26
CA SER A 152 7.73 -24.38 -2.84
C SER A 152 6.91 -23.09 -2.75
N PRO A 153 5.85 -22.95 -3.56
CA PRO A 153 4.92 -21.84 -3.44
C PRO A 153 4.29 -21.71 -2.04
N GLN A 154 3.99 -22.85 -1.37
CA GLN A 154 3.40 -22.86 -0.03
C GLN A 154 4.40 -22.44 1.04
N ALA A 155 5.69 -22.68 0.86
CA ALA A 155 6.73 -22.32 1.81
C ALA A 155 6.79 -20.82 2.09
N VAL A 156 6.40 -19.98 1.11
CA VAL A 156 6.28 -18.52 1.28
C VAL A 156 5.31 -18.19 2.43
N TYR A 157 4.17 -18.85 2.48
CA TYR A 157 3.14 -18.58 3.52
C TYR A 157 3.53 -19.14 4.89
N TYR A 158 4.30 -20.24 4.96
CA TYR A 158 4.93 -20.66 6.22
C TYR A 158 5.94 -19.63 6.72
N THR A 159 6.66 -18.96 5.81
CA THR A 159 7.57 -17.86 6.18
C THR A 159 6.79 -16.66 6.73
N VAL A 160 5.58 -16.38 6.22
CA VAL A 160 4.68 -15.36 6.81
C VAL A 160 4.38 -15.69 8.27
N LEU A 161 4.02 -16.95 8.59
CA LEU A 161 3.73 -17.34 9.98
C LEU A 161 4.94 -17.09 10.91
N ILE A 162 6.14 -17.43 10.46
CA ILE A 162 7.38 -17.19 11.23
C ILE A 162 7.55 -15.68 11.48
N THR A 163 7.43 -14.86 10.45
CA THR A 163 7.63 -13.40 10.57
C THR A 163 6.56 -12.72 11.43
N ILE A 164 5.30 -13.17 11.38
CA ILE A 164 4.23 -12.65 12.27
C ILE A 164 4.48 -13.06 13.73
N VAL A 165 4.94 -14.26 14.00
CA VAL A 165 5.31 -14.68 15.36
C VAL A 165 6.45 -13.80 15.90
N PHE A 166 7.48 -13.51 15.09
CA PHE A 166 8.52 -12.57 15.49
C PHE A 166 7.98 -11.14 15.70
N SER A 167 7.03 -10.69 14.89
CA SER A 167 6.34 -9.40 15.12
C SER A 167 5.62 -9.37 16.47
N LEU A 168 4.87 -10.43 16.83
CA LEU A 168 4.21 -10.56 18.13
C LEU A 168 5.20 -10.55 19.30
N PHE A 169 6.31 -11.28 19.15
CA PHE A 169 7.38 -11.26 20.14
C PHE A 169 7.94 -9.85 20.33
N CYS A 170 8.27 -9.14 19.27
CA CYS A 170 8.78 -7.78 19.33
C CYS A 170 7.72 -6.81 19.90
N LEU A 171 6.44 -6.96 19.55
CA LEU A 171 5.35 -6.16 20.07
C LEU A 171 5.23 -6.29 21.60
N SER A 172 5.44 -7.49 22.15
CA SER A 172 5.44 -7.72 23.60
C SER A 172 6.54 -6.95 24.34
N ALA A 173 7.61 -6.58 23.63
CA ALA A 173 8.74 -5.81 24.18
C ALA A 173 8.53 -4.29 24.05
N VAL A 174 7.58 -3.81 23.22
CA VAL A 174 7.30 -2.40 23.02
C VAL A 174 6.28 -1.93 24.06
N ARG A 175 6.59 -0.82 24.74
CA ARG A 175 5.65 -0.14 25.65
C ARG A 175 5.30 1.23 25.09
N MET A 176 4.03 1.46 24.88
CA MET A 176 3.55 2.82 24.59
C MET A 176 3.49 3.63 25.89
N LYS A 177 3.99 4.85 25.86
CA LYS A 177 3.70 5.81 26.91
C LYS A 177 2.17 5.97 26.95
N LYS A 178 1.55 5.76 28.12
CA LYS A 178 0.17 6.20 28.33
C LYS A 178 0.16 7.69 27.97
N LYS A 179 -0.47 8.06 26.87
CA LYS A 179 -0.80 9.46 26.64
C LYS A 179 -1.72 9.82 27.80
N GLU A 180 -1.27 10.70 28.68
CA GLU A 180 -2.21 11.45 29.51
C GLU A 180 -3.25 12.00 28.53
N THR A 181 -4.49 11.65 28.75
CA THR A 181 -5.65 12.10 28.01
C THR A 181 -5.82 13.61 28.27
N VAL A 182 -4.99 14.40 27.63
CA VAL A 182 -5.18 15.84 27.53
C VAL A 182 -5.29 16.17 26.06
N VAL A 183 -6.41 15.92 25.54
CA VAL A 183 -7.20 16.79 24.67
C VAL A 183 -8.64 16.33 24.86
N GLU A 184 -9.42 17.09 25.59
CA GLU A 184 -10.86 17.13 25.36
C GLU A 184 -11.03 17.33 23.85
N LYS A 185 -11.28 16.21 23.15
CA LYS A 185 -11.81 16.28 21.80
C LYS A 185 -13.18 16.90 21.99
N GLU A 186 -13.26 18.25 21.88
CA GLU A 186 -14.53 18.85 21.54
C GLU A 186 -15.10 18.00 20.41
N LYS A 187 -16.14 17.27 20.71
CA LYS A 187 -16.92 16.47 19.75
C LYS A 187 -17.66 17.46 18.84
N HIS A 188 -16.92 18.16 18.00
CA HIS A 188 -17.56 18.84 16.88
C HIS A 188 -18.06 17.74 15.93
N PRO A 189 -19.34 17.79 15.56
CA PRO A 189 -19.86 16.86 14.57
C PRO A 189 -19.04 17.05 13.29
N VAL A 190 -18.26 16.01 12.96
CA VAL A 190 -17.47 16.00 11.72
C VAL A 190 -18.47 15.94 10.57
N SER A 191 -18.59 17.02 9.81
CA SER A 191 -19.55 17.12 8.72
C SER A 191 -18.89 16.71 7.40
N ILE A 192 -19.34 15.61 6.82
CA ILE A 192 -18.93 15.16 5.48
C ILE A 192 -19.49 16.08 4.39
N ARG A 193 -20.59 16.78 4.67
CA ARG A 193 -21.33 17.56 3.68
C ARG A 193 -20.51 18.65 2.98
N PRO A 194 -19.64 19.44 3.65
CA PRO A 194 -18.79 20.41 2.96
C PRO A 194 -17.80 19.77 1.98
N LEU A 195 -17.27 18.59 2.31
CA LEU A 195 -16.35 17.84 1.45
C LEU A 195 -17.05 17.33 0.17
N LEU A 196 -18.28 16.83 0.30
CA LEU A 196 -19.08 16.35 -0.83
C LEU A 196 -19.57 17.48 -1.76
N HIS A 197 -19.51 18.74 -1.35
CA HIS A 197 -19.85 19.90 -2.18
C HIS A 197 -18.61 20.61 -2.76
N ASN A 198 -17.41 20.16 -2.41
CA ASN A 198 -16.16 20.69 -2.95
C ASN A 198 -15.81 19.99 -4.27
N GLY A 199 -16.18 20.59 -5.41
CA GLY A 199 -15.95 20.02 -6.74
C GLY A 199 -14.48 19.68 -7.03
N PRO A 200 -13.50 20.56 -6.77
CA PRO A 200 -12.07 20.25 -6.91
C PRO A 200 -11.63 19.05 -6.07
N TYR A 201 -12.12 18.91 -4.86
CA TYR A 201 -11.82 17.78 -3.98
C TYR A 201 -12.40 16.46 -4.53
N LEU A 202 -13.67 16.46 -4.97
CA LEU A 202 -14.29 15.28 -5.56
C LEU A 202 -13.59 14.85 -6.85
N PHE A 203 -13.24 15.80 -7.69
CA PHE A 203 -12.50 15.53 -8.92
C PHE A 203 -11.11 14.93 -8.63
N PHE A 204 -10.40 15.49 -7.64
CA PHE A 204 -9.14 14.94 -7.17
C PHE A 204 -9.27 13.50 -6.64
N ILE A 205 -10.32 13.21 -5.86
CA ILE A 205 -10.60 11.86 -5.35
C ILE A 205 -10.74 10.85 -6.49
N VAL A 206 -11.46 11.19 -7.55
CA VAL A 206 -11.64 10.32 -8.72
C VAL A 206 -10.30 10.07 -9.40
N LEU A 207 -9.51 11.12 -9.64
CA LEU A 207 -8.19 10.99 -10.27
C LEU A 207 -7.25 10.09 -9.45
N ILE A 208 -7.15 10.34 -8.14
CA ILE A 208 -6.28 9.56 -7.26
C ILE A 208 -6.80 8.14 -7.09
N GLY A 209 -8.11 7.95 -7.02
CA GLY A 209 -8.74 6.63 -6.94
C GLY A 209 -8.36 5.76 -8.14
N LEU A 210 -8.53 6.28 -9.35
CA LEU A 210 -8.19 5.57 -10.59
C LEU A 210 -6.68 5.33 -10.71
N ALA A 211 -5.84 6.34 -10.50
CA ALA A 211 -4.38 6.18 -10.56
C ALA A 211 -3.86 5.16 -9.54
N SER A 212 -4.36 5.22 -8.29
CA SER A 212 -3.98 4.25 -7.25
C SER A 212 -4.54 2.86 -7.53
N GLY A 213 -5.74 2.76 -8.12
CA GLY A 213 -6.30 1.50 -8.58
C GLY A 213 -5.39 0.80 -9.57
N VAL A 214 -4.88 1.53 -10.58
CA VAL A 214 -3.90 1.02 -11.53
C VAL A 214 -2.60 0.61 -10.84
N GLY A 215 -2.09 1.42 -9.90
CA GLY A 215 -0.91 1.08 -9.10
C GLY A 215 -1.09 -0.23 -8.31
N ASN A 216 -2.24 -0.42 -7.66
CA ASN A 216 -2.55 -1.63 -6.90
C ASN A 216 -2.70 -2.89 -7.79
N ILE A 217 -3.24 -2.74 -9.01
CA ILE A 217 -3.26 -3.82 -10.01
C ILE A 217 -1.81 -4.24 -10.34
N GLY A 218 -0.91 -3.26 -10.45
CA GLY A 218 0.52 -3.53 -10.60
C GLY A 218 1.12 -4.34 -9.44
N HIS A 219 0.69 -4.10 -8.20
CA HIS A 219 1.12 -4.94 -7.08
C HIS A 219 0.69 -6.40 -7.24
N THR A 220 -0.46 -6.64 -7.84
CA THR A 220 -0.99 -7.99 -8.08
C THR A 220 -0.30 -8.68 -9.25
N TYR A 221 -0.14 -8.02 -10.40
CA TYR A 221 0.19 -8.69 -11.66
C TYR A 221 1.58 -8.36 -12.24
N ILE A 222 2.31 -7.35 -11.74
CA ILE A 222 3.67 -7.06 -12.27
C ILE A 222 4.65 -8.22 -12.06
N PRO A 223 4.68 -8.93 -10.92
CA PRO A 223 5.54 -10.11 -10.80
C PRO A 223 5.27 -11.13 -11.89
N GLU A 224 3.99 -11.44 -12.15
CA GLU A 224 3.57 -12.39 -13.18
C GLU A 224 3.89 -11.88 -14.60
N LEU A 225 3.64 -10.59 -14.89
CA LEU A 225 4.00 -9.96 -16.16
C LEU A 225 5.50 -10.05 -16.44
N LEU A 226 6.34 -9.89 -15.44
CA LEU A 226 7.80 -10.02 -15.58
C LEU A 226 8.19 -11.49 -15.85
N MET A 227 7.50 -12.44 -15.22
CA MET A 227 7.69 -13.88 -15.48
C MET A 227 7.23 -14.26 -16.90
N ASP A 228 6.08 -13.77 -17.34
CA ASP A 228 5.58 -13.93 -18.70
C ASP A 228 6.55 -13.33 -19.75
N SER A 229 7.30 -12.30 -19.36
CA SER A 229 8.37 -11.72 -20.18
C SER A 229 9.68 -12.51 -20.19
N GLY A 230 9.72 -13.69 -19.53
CA GLY A 230 10.86 -14.62 -19.52
C GLY A 230 11.77 -14.52 -18.29
N LEU A 231 11.41 -13.75 -17.25
CA LEU A 231 12.20 -13.69 -16.02
C LEU A 231 11.78 -14.81 -15.05
N PRO A 232 12.72 -15.51 -14.42
CA PRO A 232 12.39 -16.44 -13.35
C PRO A 232 11.84 -15.69 -12.12
N VAL A 233 10.99 -16.35 -11.31
CA VAL A 233 10.29 -15.74 -10.17
C VAL A 233 11.19 -15.00 -9.18
N HIS A 234 12.38 -15.54 -8.89
CA HIS A 234 13.33 -14.92 -7.97
C HIS A 234 13.92 -13.62 -8.53
N ILE A 235 14.13 -13.52 -9.84
CA ILE A 235 14.59 -12.29 -10.51
C ILE A 235 13.46 -11.27 -10.55
N ALA A 236 12.24 -11.68 -10.91
CA ALA A 236 11.06 -10.82 -10.89
C ALA A 236 10.85 -10.22 -9.48
N SER A 237 10.97 -11.03 -8.43
CA SER A 237 10.90 -10.58 -7.04
C SER A 237 12.04 -9.64 -6.67
N THR A 238 13.27 -9.90 -7.15
CA THR A 238 14.41 -8.98 -6.94
C THR A 238 14.15 -7.60 -7.55
N VAL A 239 13.62 -7.55 -8.78
CA VAL A 239 13.22 -6.29 -9.43
C VAL A 239 12.19 -5.53 -8.58
N VAL A 240 11.17 -6.24 -8.09
CA VAL A 240 10.17 -5.64 -7.21
C VAL A 240 10.77 -5.19 -5.88
N ALA A 241 11.66 -5.98 -5.27
CA ALA A 241 12.34 -5.62 -4.03
C ALA A 241 13.19 -4.34 -4.17
N ILE A 242 13.95 -4.24 -5.26
CA ILE A 242 14.75 -3.04 -5.54
C ILE A 242 13.85 -1.83 -5.79
N SER A 243 12.71 -1.99 -6.50
CA SER A 243 11.77 -0.88 -6.74
C SER A 243 11.23 -0.26 -5.45
N VAL A 244 11.09 -1.04 -4.37
CA VAL A 244 10.75 -0.53 -3.03
C VAL A 244 11.87 0.32 -2.46
N VAL A 245 13.13 -0.10 -2.62
CA VAL A 245 14.28 0.68 -2.11
C VAL A 245 14.43 1.99 -2.86
N VAL A 246 14.12 2.03 -4.17
CA VAL A 246 14.18 3.24 -5.00
C VAL A 246 13.23 4.35 -4.52
N GLU A 247 12.15 4.02 -3.78
CA GLU A 247 11.29 5.05 -3.19
C GLU A 247 11.92 5.77 -1.98
N ALA A 248 12.88 5.13 -1.29
CA ALA A 248 13.47 5.67 -0.06
C ALA A 248 14.13 7.05 -0.24
N PRO A 249 14.93 7.33 -1.28
CA PRO A 249 15.45 8.67 -1.55
C PRO A 249 14.36 9.72 -1.75
N LEU A 250 13.24 9.37 -2.39
CA LEU A 250 12.13 10.31 -2.60
C LEU A 250 11.47 10.71 -1.27
N ILE A 251 11.34 9.76 -0.35
CA ILE A 251 10.82 10.04 1.00
C ILE A 251 11.83 10.91 1.76
N PHE A 252 13.11 10.57 1.71
CA PHE A 252 14.17 11.27 2.43
C PHE A 252 14.33 12.72 2.00
N PHE A 253 14.25 12.99 0.69
CA PHE A 253 14.39 14.33 0.11
C PHE A 253 13.02 15.01 -0.16
N SER A 254 11.92 14.52 0.42
CA SER A 254 10.57 15.03 0.16
C SER A 254 10.42 16.52 0.51
N ASP A 255 11.12 17.01 1.53
CA ASP A 255 11.16 18.42 1.93
C ASP A 255 11.66 19.34 0.81
N ARG A 256 12.57 18.86 -0.06
CA ARG A 256 13.18 19.66 -1.13
C ARG A 256 12.26 19.90 -2.32
N PHE A 257 11.32 19.00 -2.59
CA PHE A 257 10.44 19.13 -3.77
C PHE A 257 8.95 19.21 -3.41
N MET A 258 8.49 18.52 -2.35
CA MET A 258 7.08 18.48 -2.00
C MET A 258 6.54 19.85 -1.54
N ASP A 259 7.33 20.65 -0.85
CA ASP A 259 6.89 21.99 -0.40
C ASP A 259 7.14 23.08 -1.46
N HIS A 260 8.09 22.88 -2.41
CA HIS A 260 8.54 23.91 -3.37
C HIS A 260 7.94 23.77 -4.77
N TRP A 261 7.74 22.53 -5.26
CA TRP A 261 7.24 22.35 -6.62
C TRP A 261 5.76 22.70 -6.75
N PRO A 262 5.32 23.20 -7.94
CA PRO A 262 3.91 23.43 -8.18
C PRO A 262 3.08 22.16 -8.01
N LEU A 263 1.99 22.24 -7.28
CA LEU A 263 1.13 21.09 -6.97
C LEU A 263 0.64 20.35 -8.22
N ARG A 264 0.40 21.10 -9.32
CA ARG A 264 0.03 20.52 -10.61
C ARG A 264 1.10 19.58 -11.16
N VAL A 265 2.38 19.97 -11.06
CA VAL A 265 3.50 19.12 -11.49
C VAL A 265 3.60 17.88 -10.61
N LEU A 266 3.45 18.05 -9.29
CA LEU A 266 3.50 16.94 -8.32
C LEU A 266 2.37 15.93 -8.52
N ILE A 267 1.22 16.33 -9.05
CA ILE A 267 0.12 15.43 -9.40
C ILE A 267 0.37 14.78 -10.77
N ALA A 268 0.69 15.58 -11.79
CA ALA A 268 0.80 15.09 -13.16
C ALA A 268 2.04 14.19 -13.36
N LEU A 269 3.18 14.51 -12.75
CA LEU A 269 4.43 13.77 -12.94
C LEU A 269 4.32 12.27 -12.56
N PRO A 270 3.87 11.88 -11.36
CA PRO A 270 3.75 10.46 -11.03
C PRO A 270 2.70 9.74 -11.88
N ILE A 271 1.60 10.40 -12.25
CA ILE A 271 0.59 9.82 -13.16
C ILE A 271 1.20 9.62 -14.56
N GLY A 272 1.98 10.59 -15.06
CA GLY A 272 2.68 10.48 -16.34
C GLY A 272 3.73 9.36 -16.34
N ILE A 273 4.48 9.18 -15.25
CA ILE A 273 5.43 8.07 -15.09
C ILE A 273 4.69 6.73 -15.07
N LEU A 274 3.55 6.65 -14.37
CA LEU A 274 2.70 5.46 -14.36
C LEU A 274 2.13 5.13 -15.74
N PHE A 275 1.72 6.16 -16.50
CA PHE A 275 1.32 6.02 -17.89
C PHE A 275 2.46 5.44 -18.75
N ALA A 276 3.65 6.03 -18.65
CA ALA A 276 4.83 5.56 -19.39
C ALA A 276 5.18 4.11 -19.06
N GLN A 277 5.06 3.70 -17.79
CA GLN A 277 5.26 2.31 -17.36
C GLN A 277 4.34 1.36 -18.10
N TYR A 278 3.02 1.60 -18.07
CA TYR A 278 2.06 0.71 -18.72
C TYR A 278 2.11 0.80 -20.24
N ALA A 279 2.48 1.95 -20.82
CA ALA A 279 2.74 2.08 -22.25
C ALA A 279 3.92 1.20 -22.69
N VAL A 280 5.00 1.16 -21.91
CA VAL A 280 6.14 0.27 -22.16
C VAL A 280 5.74 -1.20 -22.05
N TYR A 281 4.90 -1.56 -21.09
CA TYR A 281 4.42 -2.95 -20.94
C TYR A 281 3.46 -3.36 -22.07
N ALA A 282 2.69 -2.42 -22.61
CA ALA A 282 1.77 -2.65 -23.70
C ALA A 282 2.46 -2.83 -25.07
N LEU A 283 3.61 -2.21 -25.25
CA LEU A 283 4.39 -2.30 -26.49
C LEU A 283 5.30 -3.53 -26.50
N PRO A 284 5.72 -4.04 -27.67
CA PRO A 284 6.71 -5.12 -27.78
C PRO A 284 8.11 -4.62 -27.40
N SER A 285 8.26 -4.23 -26.14
CA SER A 285 9.50 -3.66 -25.61
C SER A 285 10.42 -4.77 -25.04
N PRO A 286 11.75 -4.57 -25.09
CA PRO A 286 12.70 -5.51 -24.52
C PRO A 286 12.54 -5.62 -23.00
N VAL A 287 12.83 -6.78 -22.44
CA VAL A 287 12.64 -7.10 -21.01
C VAL A 287 13.36 -6.09 -20.11
N PHE A 288 14.59 -5.66 -20.49
CA PHE A 288 15.32 -4.69 -19.68
C PHE A 288 14.58 -3.36 -19.50
N LEU A 289 13.83 -2.91 -20.52
CA LEU A 289 13.05 -1.68 -20.44
C LEU A 289 11.84 -1.86 -19.52
N LYS A 290 11.19 -3.02 -19.55
CA LYS A 290 10.14 -3.37 -18.59
C LYS A 290 10.67 -3.39 -17.15
N VAL A 291 11.85 -3.97 -16.94
CA VAL A 291 12.54 -3.97 -15.64
C VAL A 291 12.85 -2.54 -15.20
N LEU A 292 13.43 -1.71 -16.07
CA LEU A 292 13.76 -0.32 -15.77
C LEU A 292 12.51 0.47 -15.34
N MET A 293 11.41 0.34 -16.10
CA MET A 293 10.15 1.00 -15.77
C MET A 293 9.54 0.48 -14.46
N THR A 294 9.67 -0.82 -14.15
CA THR A 294 9.26 -1.37 -12.86
C THR A 294 10.05 -0.73 -11.71
N LEU A 295 11.36 -0.62 -11.85
CA LEU A 295 12.23 -0.03 -10.82
C LEU A 295 11.88 1.44 -10.56
N LEU A 296 11.62 2.20 -11.62
CA LEU A 296 11.39 3.65 -11.53
C LEU A 296 9.95 4.00 -11.11
N ALA A 297 8.96 3.21 -11.49
CA ALA A 297 7.56 3.63 -11.40
C ALA A 297 6.75 2.89 -10.33
N LYS A 298 6.98 1.59 -10.14
CA LYS A 298 6.06 0.72 -9.38
C LYS A 298 5.74 1.20 -7.97
N HIS A 299 6.74 1.58 -7.19
CA HIS A 299 6.56 2.04 -5.81
C HIS A 299 6.65 3.57 -5.69
N THR A 300 7.52 4.20 -6.48
CA THR A 300 7.76 5.64 -6.42
C THR A 300 6.52 6.47 -6.74
N THR A 301 5.75 6.08 -7.78
CA THR A 301 4.53 6.80 -8.16
C THR A 301 3.47 6.74 -7.06
N GLY A 302 3.26 5.57 -6.46
CA GLY A 302 2.31 5.39 -5.36
C GLY A 302 2.68 6.25 -4.14
N MET A 303 3.97 6.29 -3.77
CA MET A 303 4.44 7.07 -2.63
C MET A 303 4.28 8.57 -2.87
N VAL A 304 4.67 9.07 -4.05
CA VAL A 304 4.48 10.48 -4.40
C VAL A 304 3.00 10.85 -4.39
N LEU A 305 2.10 10.01 -4.92
CA LEU A 305 0.65 10.25 -4.89
C LEU A 305 0.07 10.30 -3.46
N ILE A 306 0.63 9.53 -2.52
CA ILE A 306 0.25 9.61 -1.09
C ILE A 306 0.62 10.97 -0.52
N MET A 307 1.88 11.41 -0.70
CA MET A 307 2.38 12.69 -0.20
C MET A 307 1.63 13.88 -0.83
N VAL A 308 1.40 13.82 -2.14
CA VAL A 308 0.63 14.84 -2.87
C VAL A 308 -0.82 14.91 -2.39
N SER A 309 -1.44 13.77 -2.08
CA SER A 309 -2.80 13.74 -1.51
C SER A 309 -2.86 14.49 -0.19
N LEU A 310 -1.89 14.27 0.69
CA LEU A 310 -1.81 15.00 1.96
C LEU A 310 -1.69 16.51 1.73
N ARG A 311 -0.79 16.95 0.83
CA ARG A 311 -0.60 18.37 0.53
C ARG A 311 -1.83 19.01 -0.11
N PHE A 312 -2.45 18.35 -1.11
CA PHE A 312 -3.65 18.86 -1.77
C PHE A 312 -4.80 19.05 -0.79
N ILE A 313 -5.04 18.05 0.07
CA ILE A 313 -6.16 18.06 1.00
C ILE A 313 -5.92 19.07 2.11
N ALA A 314 -4.70 19.17 2.64
CA ALA A 314 -4.37 20.15 3.68
C ALA A 314 -4.56 21.62 3.23
N GLN A 315 -4.56 21.87 1.91
CA GLN A 315 -4.87 23.19 1.34
C GLN A 315 -6.37 23.40 1.05
N GLN A 316 -7.18 22.35 1.10
CA GLN A 316 -8.62 22.38 0.76
C GLN A 316 -9.52 22.37 2.00
N VAL A 317 -9.04 21.77 3.08
CA VAL A 317 -9.85 21.54 4.29
C VAL A 317 -9.16 22.10 5.53
N ASN A 318 -9.96 22.45 6.53
CA ASN A 318 -9.43 22.84 7.83
C ASN A 318 -8.76 21.64 8.52
N GLY A 319 -7.75 21.88 9.36
CA GLY A 319 -6.99 20.82 10.02
C GLY A 319 -7.84 19.82 10.83
N LYS A 320 -9.04 20.22 11.28
CA LYS A 320 -10.00 19.35 11.98
C LYS A 320 -10.59 18.26 11.07
N ASP A 321 -10.78 18.57 9.79
CA ASP A 321 -11.41 17.69 8.80
C ASP A 321 -10.37 16.89 7.99
N LEU A 322 -9.08 17.17 8.15
CA LEU A 322 -7.99 16.59 7.39
C LEU A 322 -7.98 15.05 7.48
N VAL A 323 -8.16 14.48 8.68
CA VAL A 323 -8.15 13.04 8.91
C VAL A 323 -9.32 12.36 8.18
N LEU A 324 -10.52 12.95 8.25
CA LEU A 324 -11.68 12.43 7.52
C LEU A 324 -11.48 12.51 6.01
N ALA A 325 -10.99 13.65 5.52
CA ALA A 325 -10.75 13.84 4.09
C ALA A 325 -9.71 12.84 3.56
N MET A 326 -8.64 12.56 4.32
CA MET A 326 -7.65 11.53 3.98
C MET A 326 -8.24 10.11 4.01
N ALA A 327 -9.14 9.82 4.96
CA ALA A 327 -9.82 8.53 5.02
C ALA A 327 -10.73 8.30 3.78
N ILE A 328 -11.41 9.35 3.30
CA ILE A 328 -12.22 9.29 2.08
C ILE A 328 -11.33 9.04 0.86
N VAL A 329 -10.17 9.70 0.77
CA VAL A 329 -9.18 9.43 -0.31
C VAL A 329 -8.70 7.99 -0.27
N GLN A 330 -8.41 7.46 0.92
CA GLN A 330 -8.00 6.06 1.04
C GLN A 330 -9.13 5.10 0.61
N GLY A 331 -10.38 5.40 0.95
CA GLY A 331 -11.55 4.67 0.45
C GLY A 331 -11.65 4.70 -1.07
N ALA A 332 -11.44 5.87 -1.70
CA ALA A 332 -11.44 6.01 -3.15
C ALA A 332 -10.31 5.22 -3.83
N ARG A 333 -9.13 5.12 -3.21
CA ARG A 333 -8.02 4.31 -3.71
C ARG A 333 -8.37 2.81 -3.71
N TYR A 334 -9.04 2.32 -2.66
CA TYR A 334 -9.55 0.96 -2.64
C TYR A 334 -10.66 0.76 -3.67
N LEU A 335 -11.60 1.72 -3.79
CA LEU A 335 -12.67 1.66 -4.78
C LEU A 335 -12.13 1.60 -6.21
N GLY A 336 -11.12 2.40 -6.54
CA GLY A 336 -10.44 2.34 -7.84
C GLY A 336 -9.87 0.96 -8.12
N THR A 337 -9.25 0.31 -7.13
CA THR A 337 -8.76 -1.07 -7.24
C THR A 337 -9.90 -2.05 -7.49
N ILE A 338 -10.97 -1.99 -6.67
CA ILE A 338 -12.14 -2.88 -6.77
C ILE A 338 -12.78 -2.81 -8.15
N LEU A 339 -12.89 -1.62 -8.73
CA LEU A 339 -13.51 -1.42 -10.05
C LEU A 339 -12.62 -1.86 -11.21
N LEU A 340 -11.32 -1.55 -11.14
CA LEU A 340 -10.40 -1.80 -12.26
C LEU A 340 -9.81 -3.22 -12.27
N GLN A 341 -9.68 -3.86 -11.11
CA GLN A 341 -9.06 -5.18 -10.98
C GLN A 341 -9.78 -6.26 -11.82
N PRO A 342 -11.12 -6.40 -11.81
CA PRO A 342 -11.82 -7.37 -12.65
C PRO A 342 -11.66 -7.10 -14.16
N LEU A 343 -11.65 -5.82 -14.55
CA LEU A 343 -11.47 -5.44 -15.94
C LEU A 343 -10.06 -5.78 -16.44
N ALA A 344 -9.05 -5.53 -15.61
CA ALA A 344 -7.66 -5.91 -15.90
C ALA A 344 -7.51 -7.42 -16.06
N ALA A 345 -8.16 -8.20 -15.21
CA ALA A 345 -8.15 -9.67 -15.29
C ALA A 345 -8.81 -10.20 -16.57
N LEU A 346 -9.95 -9.62 -16.96
CA LEU A 346 -10.60 -9.95 -18.24
C LEU A 346 -9.69 -9.65 -19.43
N CYS A 347 -8.92 -8.56 -19.36
CA CYS A 347 -7.93 -8.23 -20.39
C CYS A 347 -6.82 -9.30 -20.46
N ILE A 348 -6.36 -9.79 -19.30
CA ILE A 348 -5.35 -10.87 -19.25
C ILE A 348 -5.89 -12.14 -19.91
N GLU A 349 -7.13 -12.54 -19.60
CA GLU A 349 -7.73 -13.77 -20.16
C GLU A 349 -7.98 -13.69 -21.66
N ARG A 350 -8.25 -12.49 -22.19
CA ARG A 350 -8.54 -12.29 -23.62
C ARG A 350 -7.30 -12.09 -24.50
N GLY A 351 -6.23 -11.54 -23.95
CA GLY A 351 -5.06 -11.18 -24.77
C GLY A 351 -3.77 -10.99 -23.96
N GLY A 352 -3.69 -11.62 -22.79
CA GLY A 352 -2.50 -11.60 -21.95
C GLY A 352 -2.18 -10.27 -21.29
N TYR A 353 -1.01 -10.18 -20.71
CA TYR A 353 -0.52 -8.99 -20.00
C TYR A 353 -0.34 -7.78 -20.89
N GLN A 354 -0.17 -7.98 -22.20
CA GLN A 354 -0.08 -6.88 -23.16
C GLN A 354 -1.41 -6.12 -23.27
N VAL A 355 -2.54 -6.82 -23.43
CA VAL A 355 -3.88 -6.22 -23.51
C VAL A 355 -4.26 -5.57 -22.19
N MET A 356 -3.95 -6.20 -21.05
CA MET A 356 -4.11 -5.56 -19.73
C MET A 356 -3.34 -4.24 -19.67
N SER A 357 -2.10 -4.23 -20.13
CA SER A 357 -1.25 -3.04 -20.06
C SER A 357 -1.76 -1.92 -20.99
N PHE A 358 -2.29 -2.23 -22.17
CA PHE A 358 -2.99 -1.26 -23.02
C PHE A 358 -4.21 -0.65 -22.34
N PHE A 359 -5.03 -1.48 -21.70
CA PHE A 359 -6.19 -1.01 -20.95
C PHE A 359 -5.77 -0.06 -19.82
N LEU A 360 -4.78 -0.46 -19.00
CA LEU A 360 -4.31 0.34 -17.88
C LEU A 360 -3.61 1.62 -18.35
N ALA A 361 -2.83 1.58 -19.43
CA ALA A 361 -2.25 2.76 -20.04
C ALA A 361 -3.35 3.73 -20.53
N GLY A 362 -4.42 3.23 -21.14
CA GLY A 362 -5.57 4.04 -21.52
C GLY A 362 -6.23 4.74 -20.34
N VAL A 363 -6.51 4.00 -19.26
CA VAL A 363 -7.08 4.57 -18.02
C VAL A 363 -6.17 5.66 -17.45
N VAL A 364 -4.88 5.37 -17.27
CA VAL A 364 -3.94 6.35 -16.68
C VAL A 364 -3.69 7.52 -17.64
N GLY A 365 -3.67 7.28 -18.95
CA GLY A 365 -3.58 8.33 -19.96
C GLY A 365 -4.73 9.33 -19.86
N ILE A 366 -5.97 8.85 -19.71
CA ILE A 366 -7.15 9.71 -19.46
C ILE A 366 -6.97 10.47 -18.14
N VAL A 367 -6.57 9.79 -17.05
CA VAL A 367 -6.34 10.42 -15.75
C VAL A 367 -5.24 11.49 -15.84
N PHE A 368 -4.18 11.23 -16.62
CA PHE A 368 -3.10 12.19 -16.86
C PHE A 368 -3.62 13.46 -17.54
N LEU A 369 -4.38 13.32 -18.63
CA LEU A 369 -4.99 14.46 -19.33
C LEU A 369 -5.96 15.22 -18.41
N LEU A 370 -6.82 14.52 -17.70
CA LEU A 370 -7.77 15.13 -16.77
C LEU A 370 -7.08 15.83 -15.59
N SER A 371 -5.87 15.43 -15.21
CA SER A 371 -5.11 16.07 -14.12
C SER A 371 -4.81 17.56 -14.42
N PHE A 372 -4.71 17.95 -15.68
CA PHE A 372 -4.51 19.35 -16.08
C PHE A 372 -5.77 20.21 -15.94
N ALA A 373 -6.97 19.58 -15.97
CA ALA A 373 -8.24 20.26 -15.74
C ALA A 373 -8.55 20.48 -14.25
N LEU A 374 -7.77 19.86 -13.34
CA LEU A 374 -7.95 20.00 -11.91
C LEU A 374 -7.69 21.44 -11.47
N LYS A 375 -8.67 22.05 -10.81
CA LYS A 375 -8.52 23.37 -10.19
C LYS A 375 -7.64 23.24 -8.93
N MET A 376 -6.50 23.92 -8.98
CA MET A 376 -5.56 23.91 -7.84
C MET A 376 -6.08 24.79 -6.71
N PRO A 377 -5.89 24.36 -5.45
CA PRO A 377 -6.21 25.20 -4.31
C PRO A 377 -5.35 26.47 -4.29
N GLN A 378 -5.93 27.60 -3.90
CA GLN A 378 -5.23 28.90 -3.78
C GLN A 378 -4.60 29.10 -2.39
N GLY A 379 -4.65 28.10 -1.51
CA GLY A 379 -4.07 28.16 -0.16
C GLY A 379 -2.54 28.25 -0.19
N LYS A 380 -1.95 28.99 0.76
CA LYS A 380 -0.49 28.98 0.94
C LYS A 380 -0.03 27.56 1.25
N ALA A 381 1.05 27.13 0.60
CA ALA A 381 1.74 25.91 0.97
C ALA A 381 2.25 26.07 2.42
N HIS A 382 1.66 25.28 3.33
CA HIS A 382 2.27 25.13 4.65
C HIS A 382 3.42 24.13 4.50
N GLY A 383 4.57 24.38 5.13
CA GLY A 383 5.72 23.50 5.13
C GLY A 383 5.42 22.17 5.83
N LEU A 384 4.61 21.32 5.20
CA LEU A 384 4.14 20.04 5.74
C LEU A 384 5.25 19.00 5.80
N PHE A 385 6.26 19.12 4.94
CA PHE A 385 7.38 18.19 4.83
C PHE A 385 8.68 18.72 5.44
N GLY A 386 8.61 19.91 6.09
CA GLY A 386 9.74 20.50 6.80
C GLY A 386 10.55 21.50 5.96
N GLY A 387 10.13 21.80 4.74
CA GLY A 387 10.71 22.87 3.93
C GLY A 387 10.37 24.24 4.54
N LYS A 388 11.37 25.12 4.67
CA LYS A 388 11.08 26.55 4.95
C LYS A 388 10.40 27.11 3.71
N VAL A 389 9.14 27.49 3.85
CA VAL A 389 8.41 28.23 2.80
C VAL A 389 8.67 29.70 3.06
N ASP A 390 9.46 30.33 2.21
CA ASP A 390 9.70 31.80 2.21
C ASP A 390 8.43 32.58 1.87
#